data_b0355ea4666495c0cf3ae4efa3c98417
#
_entry.id   b0355ea4666495c0cf3ae4efa3c98417
#
_cell.length_a   1.000
_cell.length_b   1.000
_cell.length_c   1.000
_cell.angle_alpha   90.00
_cell.angle_beta   90.00
_cell.angle_gamma   90.00
#
_symmetry.space_group_name_H-M   'P 1'
#
loop_
_entity.id
_entity.type
_entity.pdbx_description
1 polymer ?
#
loop_
_entity_poly.entity_id
_entity_poly.type
_entity_poly.pdbx_seq_one_letter_code
_entity_poly.pdbx_strand_id
1 'polypeptide(L)'
;SLTSAIANEQEIVGDLGSNKGELKFVTQFLFQDGSVKDGEMLSLTSVKKSVQKKFVNALHEVGKYVFEDNLFHYVSEFNATEGIDEVKTVHELILFKRYFTLDGVPYTPSSGEASMVMLQKELGTDKDVYILDEPEKSLGNEYINDVIVPLIKDRAKSGRRVFISTHDANIAVRTLPYCSIYRTHGPEGYSTFVGNPFTNDLVNVAKSEELRDWKMVSMRTLEGGKDAFGERGRIYGHA
;
A
#
# COMPACT_ATOMS: atom_id res chain seq x y z
N SER A 1 -16.72 -25.70 -12.89
CA SER A 1 -16.19 -25.10 -11.66
C SER A 1 -17.15 -24.04 -11.18
N LEU A 2 -17.66 -24.16 -9.97
CA LEU A 2 -18.55 -23.18 -9.33
C LEU A 2 -17.90 -21.84 -9.08
N THR A 3 -16.58 -21.80 -9.11
CA THR A 3 -15.73 -20.63 -8.86
C THR A 3 -15.29 -19.92 -10.12
N SER A 4 -16.15 -19.88 -11.17
CA SER A 4 -15.85 -19.00 -12.30
C SER A 4 -15.97 -17.55 -11.84
N ALA A 5 -14.94 -16.74 -12.10
CA ALA A 5 -14.97 -15.33 -11.78
C ALA A 5 -16.11 -14.66 -12.56
N ILE A 6 -16.99 -13.95 -11.87
CA ILE A 6 -18.03 -13.11 -12.49
C ILE A 6 -17.35 -11.91 -13.14
N ALA A 7 -16.37 -11.34 -12.43
CA ALA A 7 -15.52 -10.28 -12.90
C ALA A 7 -14.10 -10.49 -12.37
N ASN A 8 -13.11 -10.18 -13.18
CA ASN A 8 -11.70 -10.27 -12.83
C ASN A 8 -11.02 -9.00 -13.32
N GLU A 9 -10.51 -8.23 -12.39
CA GLU A 9 -9.72 -7.03 -12.66
C GLU A 9 -8.29 -7.27 -12.20
N GLN A 10 -7.34 -6.95 -13.07
CA GLN A 10 -5.91 -7.04 -12.77
C GLN A 10 -5.30 -5.65 -12.90
N GLU A 11 -4.63 -5.22 -11.85
CA GLU A 11 -3.89 -3.98 -11.82
C GLU A 11 -2.40 -4.28 -11.64
N ILE A 12 -1.57 -3.74 -12.53
CA ILE A 12 -0.12 -3.76 -12.35
C ILE A 12 0.19 -2.81 -11.20
N VAL A 13 0.76 -3.33 -10.14
CA VAL A 13 1.04 -2.55 -8.93
C VAL A 13 2.47 -2.05 -8.92
N GLY A 14 3.40 -2.80 -9.53
CA GLY A 14 4.81 -2.42 -9.64
C GLY A 14 5.69 -3.58 -10.06
N ASP A 15 6.98 -3.29 -10.20
CA ASP A 15 8.02 -4.26 -10.52
C ASP A 15 8.86 -4.53 -9.26
N LEU A 16 9.08 -5.80 -8.94
CA LEU A 16 9.91 -6.23 -7.82
C LEU A 16 11.42 -6.22 -8.14
N GLY A 17 11.78 -5.67 -9.30
CA GLY A 17 13.17 -5.57 -9.78
C GLY A 17 13.53 -6.63 -10.82
N SER A 18 14.71 -6.47 -11.41
CA SER A 18 15.18 -7.15 -12.63
C SER A 18 15.17 -8.69 -12.61
N ASN A 19 14.99 -9.30 -11.45
CA ASN A 19 15.04 -10.76 -11.30
C ASN A 19 13.75 -11.39 -10.78
N LYS A 20 12.71 -10.61 -10.44
CA LYS A 20 11.50 -11.15 -9.81
C LYS A 20 10.23 -10.97 -10.63
N GLY A 21 10.20 -10.02 -11.56
CA GLY A 21 9.06 -9.82 -12.45
C GLY A 21 7.98 -8.87 -11.92
N GLU A 22 6.89 -8.79 -12.66
CA GLU A 22 5.80 -7.85 -12.46
C GLU A 22 4.80 -8.35 -11.44
N LEU A 23 4.61 -7.58 -10.37
CA LEU A 23 3.59 -7.85 -9.36
C LEU A 23 2.25 -7.25 -9.79
N LYS A 24 1.24 -8.11 -9.87
CA LYS A 24 -0.13 -7.71 -10.17
C LYS A 24 -1.02 -7.90 -8.95
N PHE A 25 -1.90 -6.94 -8.74
CA PHE A 25 -2.98 -7.06 -7.78
C PHE A 25 -4.23 -7.52 -8.50
N VAL A 26 -4.78 -8.63 -8.06
CA VAL A 26 -5.95 -9.25 -8.68
C VAL A 26 -7.13 -9.07 -7.76
N THR A 27 -8.19 -8.48 -8.31
CA THR A 27 -9.50 -8.40 -7.67
C THR A 27 -10.46 -9.30 -8.44
N GLN A 28 -11.05 -10.26 -7.75
CA GLN A 28 -12.01 -11.19 -8.32
C GLN A 28 -13.32 -11.13 -7.55
N PHE A 29 -14.42 -11.06 -8.30
CA PHE A 29 -15.75 -11.38 -7.82
C PHE A 29 -16.05 -12.81 -8.20
N LEU A 30 -16.30 -13.65 -7.20
CA LEU A 30 -16.60 -15.06 -7.36
C LEU A 30 -17.95 -15.34 -6.73
N PHE A 31 -18.67 -16.30 -7.27
CA PHE A 31 -19.78 -16.87 -6.51
C PHE A 31 -19.19 -17.70 -5.36
N GLN A 32 -19.85 -17.62 -4.21
CA GLN A 32 -19.51 -18.50 -3.10
C GLN A 32 -19.79 -19.95 -3.50
N ASP A 33 -18.91 -20.85 -3.13
CA ASP A 33 -19.05 -22.28 -3.39
C ASP A 33 -19.74 -23.03 -2.25
N GLY A 34 -20.47 -22.29 -1.39
CA GLY A 34 -21.24 -22.81 -0.27
C GLY A 34 -22.35 -21.86 0.17
N SER A 35 -23.25 -22.34 1.01
CA SER A 35 -24.23 -21.52 1.69
C SER A 35 -23.71 -21.05 3.05
N VAL A 36 -24.19 -19.90 3.52
CA VAL A 36 -23.88 -19.41 4.87
C VAL A 36 -25.00 -19.84 5.79
N LYS A 37 -24.67 -20.60 6.84
CA LYS A 37 -25.60 -20.99 7.88
C LYS A 37 -25.03 -20.58 9.23
N ASP A 38 -25.80 -19.86 10.02
CA ASP A 38 -25.43 -19.39 11.36
C ASP A 38 -24.09 -18.62 11.39
N GLY A 39 -23.76 -17.90 10.27
CA GLY A 39 -22.50 -17.17 10.11
C GLY A 39 -21.30 -18.03 9.67
N GLU A 40 -21.48 -19.33 9.48
CA GLU A 40 -20.44 -20.22 8.97
C GLU A 40 -20.71 -20.60 7.51
N MET A 41 -19.66 -20.63 6.69
CA MET A 41 -19.73 -21.05 5.30
C MET A 41 -19.74 -22.58 5.21
N LEU A 42 -20.86 -23.14 4.78
CA LEU A 42 -20.99 -24.58 4.54
C LEU A 42 -20.48 -24.93 3.13
N SER A 43 -19.53 -25.84 3.06
CA SER A 43 -19.06 -26.36 1.79
C SER A 43 -20.16 -27.11 1.04
N LEU A 44 -20.34 -26.81 -0.26
CA LEU A 44 -21.25 -27.55 -1.15
C LEU A 44 -20.95 -29.06 -1.20
N THR A 45 -19.76 -29.50 -0.81
CA THR A 45 -19.41 -30.92 -0.75
C THR A 45 -20.22 -31.69 0.28
N SER A 46 -20.81 -31.03 1.26
CA SER A 46 -21.72 -31.64 2.26
C SER A 46 -23.14 -31.81 1.77
N VAL A 47 -23.49 -31.24 0.61
CA VAL A 47 -24.84 -31.25 0.04
C VAL A 47 -24.97 -32.34 -1.01
N LYS A 48 -26.16 -32.96 -1.15
CA LYS A 48 -26.43 -33.98 -2.18
C LYS A 48 -26.14 -33.41 -3.59
N LYS A 49 -25.55 -34.24 -4.46
CA LYS A 49 -25.18 -33.82 -5.85
C LYS A 49 -26.33 -33.20 -6.65
N SER A 50 -27.57 -33.67 -6.46
CA SER A 50 -28.75 -33.12 -7.12
C SER A 50 -29.02 -31.67 -6.70
N VAL A 51 -28.86 -31.36 -5.42
CA VAL A 51 -29.01 -30.02 -4.86
C VAL A 51 -27.87 -29.11 -5.32
N GLN A 52 -26.64 -29.63 -5.34
CA GLN A 52 -25.49 -28.88 -5.90
C GLN A 52 -25.73 -28.39 -7.32
N LYS A 53 -26.30 -29.27 -8.19
CA LYS A 53 -26.59 -28.89 -9.59
C LYS A 53 -27.66 -27.80 -9.65
N LYS A 54 -28.72 -27.90 -8.85
CA LYS A 54 -29.77 -26.88 -8.76
C LYS A 54 -29.19 -25.55 -8.26
N PHE A 55 -28.39 -25.60 -7.22
CA PHE A 55 -27.69 -24.43 -6.66
C PHE A 55 -26.84 -23.75 -7.71
N VAL A 56 -25.99 -24.49 -8.45
CA VAL A 56 -25.14 -23.95 -9.50
C VAL A 56 -25.97 -23.27 -10.58
N ASN A 57 -27.04 -23.91 -11.05
CA ASN A 57 -27.89 -23.36 -12.09
C ASN A 57 -28.57 -22.07 -11.63
N ALA A 58 -29.16 -22.09 -10.41
CA ALA A 58 -29.79 -20.90 -9.85
C ALA A 58 -28.80 -19.75 -9.65
N LEU A 59 -27.59 -20.05 -9.19
CA LEU A 59 -26.53 -19.07 -9.03
C LEU A 59 -26.06 -18.48 -10.36
N HIS A 60 -25.99 -19.28 -11.42
CA HIS A 60 -25.70 -18.80 -12.77
C HIS A 60 -26.78 -17.86 -13.30
N GLU A 61 -28.05 -18.15 -13.03
CA GLU A 61 -29.15 -17.26 -13.41
C GLU A 61 -29.05 -15.94 -12.65
N VAL A 62 -28.88 -15.96 -11.33
CA VAL A 62 -28.63 -14.73 -10.54
C VAL A 62 -27.47 -13.93 -11.12
N GLY A 63 -26.38 -14.60 -11.49
CA GLY A 63 -25.17 -13.94 -12.04
C GLY A 63 -25.40 -13.21 -13.36
N LYS A 64 -26.31 -13.68 -14.20
CA LYS A 64 -26.64 -13.00 -15.46
C LYS A 64 -27.35 -11.65 -15.25
N TYR A 65 -28.06 -11.51 -14.14
CA TYR A 65 -28.95 -10.40 -13.88
C TYR A 65 -28.52 -9.54 -12.69
N VAL A 66 -27.28 -9.67 -12.24
CA VAL A 66 -26.71 -8.91 -11.08
C VAL A 66 -26.86 -7.39 -11.23
N PHE A 67 -26.88 -6.90 -12.46
CA PHE A 67 -27.00 -5.47 -12.76
C PHE A 67 -28.36 -5.08 -13.40
N GLU A 68 -29.34 -5.97 -13.35
CA GLU A 68 -30.66 -5.74 -13.93
C GLU A 68 -31.74 -5.61 -12.86
N ASP A 69 -32.83 -4.95 -13.19
CA ASP A 69 -33.97 -4.69 -12.28
C ASP A 69 -34.63 -5.96 -11.73
N ASN A 70 -34.39 -7.10 -12.37
CA ASN A 70 -35.01 -8.39 -12.03
C ASN A 70 -34.18 -9.22 -11.00
N LEU A 71 -33.12 -8.69 -10.47
CA LEU A 71 -32.24 -9.41 -9.55
C LEU A 71 -32.96 -10.06 -8.36
N PHE A 72 -33.94 -9.35 -7.78
CA PHE A 72 -34.72 -9.88 -6.64
C PHE A 72 -35.57 -11.10 -7.00
N HIS A 73 -36.07 -11.16 -8.23
CA HIS A 73 -36.80 -12.32 -8.72
C HIS A 73 -35.89 -13.57 -8.73
N TYR A 74 -34.69 -13.45 -9.28
CA TYR A 74 -33.72 -14.56 -9.34
C TYR A 74 -33.18 -14.97 -7.97
N VAL A 75 -33.03 -14.05 -7.03
CA VAL A 75 -32.69 -14.35 -5.64
C VAL A 75 -33.84 -15.12 -4.99
N SER A 76 -35.10 -14.77 -5.25
CA SER A 76 -36.28 -15.50 -4.76
C SER A 76 -36.35 -16.93 -5.31
N GLU A 77 -36.08 -17.12 -6.61
CA GLU A 77 -35.98 -18.44 -7.22
C GLU A 77 -34.84 -19.27 -6.65
N PHE A 78 -33.70 -18.62 -6.38
CA PHE A 78 -32.57 -19.24 -5.69
C PHE A 78 -32.99 -19.73 -4.30
N ASN A 79 -33.66 -18.89 -3.51
CA ASN A 79 -34.15 -19.22 -2.17
C ASN A 79 -35.24 -20.29 -2.14
N ALA A 80 -35.97 -20.44 -3.24
CA ALA A 80 -36.97 -21.52 -3.41
C ALA A 80 -36.30 -22.90 -3.67
N THR A 81 -35.00 -22.97 -3.84
CA THR A 81 -34.27 -24.21 -4.14
C THR A 81 -34.19 -25.08 -2.89
N GLU A 82 -34.80 -26.25 -2.91
CA GLU A 82 -34.82 -27.18 -1.78
C GLU A 82 -33.40 -27.60 -1.34
N GLY A 83 -33.13 -27.53 -0.04
CA GLY A 83 -31.89 -27.96 0.60
C GLY A 83 -30.76 -26.91 0.57
N ILE A 84 -31.10 -25.68 0.22
CA ILE A 84 -30.21 -24.52 0.29
C ILE A 84 -30.76 -23.56 1.34
N ASP A 85 -29.87 -23.00 2.16
CA ASP A 85 -30.28 -22.00 3.13
C ASP A 85 -30.69 -20.70 2.41
N GLU A 86 -31.67 -20.02 2.98
CA GLU A 86 -32.17 -18.76 2.42
C GLU A 86 -31.07 -17.68 2.43
N VAL A 87 -30.83 -17.09 1.28
CA VAL A 87 -29.95 -15.95 1.11
C VAL A 87 -30.73 -14.67 1.36
N LYS A 88 -30.35 -13.92 2.37
CA LYS A 88 -31.03 -12.70 2.79
C LYS A 88 -30.54 -11.48 2.02
N THR A 89 -29.30 -11.51 1.58
CA THR A 89 -28.69 -10.41 0.82
C THR A 89 -27.83 -10.96 -0.31
N VAL A 90 -27.73 -10.22 -1.42
CA VAL A 90 -26.87 -10.58 -2.56
C VAL A 90 -25.40 -10.72 -2.16
N HIS A 91 -24.96 -10.00 -1.12
CA HIS A 91 -23.60 -10.08 -0.62
C HIS A 91 -23.23 -11.47 -0.09
N GLU A 92 -24.21 -12.26 0.35
CA GLU A 92 -24.00 -13.64 0.80
C GLU A 92 -23.70 -14.59 -0.37
N LEU A 93 -24.03 -14.21 -1.60
CA LEU A 93 -23.75 -15.00 -2.80
C LEU A 93 -22.41 -14.67 -3.44
N ILE A 94 -21.83 -13.52 -3.12
CA ILE A 94 -20.66 -13.00 -3.79
C ILE A 94 -19.45 -13.03 -2.85
N LEU A 95 -18.40 -13.69 -3.27
CA LEU A 95 -17.11 -13.65 -2.60
C LEU A 95 -16.21 -12.66 -3.32
N PHE A 96 -15.74 -11.69 -2.57
CA PHE A 96 -14.73 -10.74 -3.03
C PHE A 96 -13.34 -11.22 -2.61
N LYS A 97 -12.52 -11.61 -3.57
CA LYS A 97 -11.17 -12.11 -3.32
C LYS A 97 -10.13 -11.13 -3.85
N ARG A 98 -9.18 -10.76 -3.00
CA ARG A 98 -8.03 -9.93 -3.36
C ARG A 98 -6.75 -10.68 -3.07
N TYR A 99 -5.83 -10.68 -4.02
CA TYR A 99 -4.53 -11.34 -3.85
C TYR A 99 -3.52 -10.80 -4.85
N PHE A 100 -2.26 -11.01 -4.57
CA PHE A 100 -1.19 -10.69 -5.51
C PHE A 100 -0.85 -11.89 -6.37
N THR A 101 -0.41 -11.62 -7.59
CA THR A 101 0.22 -12.60 -8.47
C THR A 101 1.55 -12.08 -8.97
N LEU A 102 2.52 -12.98 -9.09
CA LEU A 102 3.79 -12.74 -9.74
C LEU A 102 3.86 -13.68 -10.95
N ASP A 103 3.98 -13.12 -12.14
CA ASP A 103 3.92 -13.86 -13.40
C ASP A 103 2.68 -14.78 -13.53
N GLY A 104 1.53 -14.30 -13.01
CA GLY A 104 0.27 -15.04 -13.07
C GLY A 104 0.09 -16.12 -11.99
N VAL A 105 1.08 -16.36 -11.14
CA VAL A 105 1.00 -17.30 -10.02
C VAL A 105 0.66 -16.55 -8.73
N PRO A 106 -0.27 -17.07 -7.88
CA PRO A 106 -0.54 -16.46 -6.58
C PRO A 106 0.73 -16.27 -5.78
N TYR A 107 0.94 -15.06 -5.27
CA TYR A 107 2.15 -14.65 -4.58
C TYR A 107 1.82 -13.89 -3.30
N THR A 108 2.58 -14.15 -2.25
CA THR A 108 2.49 -13.38 -1.00
C THR A 108 3.76 -12.56 -0.86
N PRO A 109 3.69 -11.24 -1.16
CA PRO A 109 4.86 -10.38 -1.02
C PRO A 109 5.25 -10.25 0.46
N SER A 110 6.55 -10.14 0.71
CA SER A 110 7.06 -9.73 2.02
C SER A 110 6.57 -8.31 2.35
N SER A 111 6.65 -7.91 3.63
CA SER A 111 6.25 -6.55 4.03
C SER A 111 7.05 -5.47 3.29
N GLY A 112 8.33 -5.68 3.05
CA GLY A 112 9.17 -4.77 2.28
C GLY A 112 8.75 -4.68 0.82
N GLU A 113 8.51 -5.82 0.15
CA GLU A 113 8.03 -5.84 -1.24
C GLU A 113 6.66 -5.18 -1.39
N ALA A 114 5.75 -5.42 -0.46
CA ALA A 114 4.44 -4.77 -0.48
C ALA A 114 4.56 -3.26 -0.31
N SER A 115 5.36 -2.79 0.65
CA SER A 115 5.63 -1.36 0.87
C SER A 115 6.28 -0.71 -0.35
N MET A 116 7.26 -1.38 -0.96
CA MET A 116 7.96 -0.95 -2.16
C MET A 116 7.01 -0.67 -3.32
N VAL A 117 6.17 -1.65 -3.61
CA VAL A 117 5.23 -1.58 -4.73
C VAL A 117 4.15 -0.53 -4.49
N MET A 118 3.61 -0.45 -3.27
CA MET A 118 2.61 0.58 -2.94
C MET A 118 3.20 1.98 -3.06
N LEU A 119 4.42 2.18 -2.60
CA LEU A 119 5.08 3.48 -2.69
C LEU A 119 5.38 3.88 -4.14
N GLN A 120 5.83 2.94 -4.98
CA GLN A 120 6.00 3.17 -6.43
C GLN A 120 4.68 3.59 -7.09
N LYS A 121 3.59 2.87 -6.80
CA LYS A 121 2.26 3.18 -7.33
C LYS A 121 1.82 4.58 -6.91
N GLU A 122 1.92 4.91 -5.62
CA GLU A 122 1.51 6.22 -5.10
C GLU A 122 2.34 7.36 -5.71
N LEU A 123 3.66 7.20 -5.77
CA LEU A 123 4.55 8.16 -6.43
C LEU A 123 4.39 8.17 -7.95
N GLY A 124 3.97 7.07 -8.57
CA GLY A 124 3.68 6.98 -10.01
C GLY A 124 2.39 7.68 -10.43
N THR A 125 1.42 7.80 -9.52
CA THR A 125 0.13 8.47 -9.78
C THR A 125 0.32 9.99 -9.74
N ASP A 126 -0.22 10.72 -10.72
CA ASP A 126 -0.12 12.18 -10.76
C ASP A 126 -1.05 12.83 -9.74
N LYS A 127 -0.47 13.48 -8.73
CA LYS A 127 -1.15 14.17 -7.63
C LYS A 127 -0.52 15.54 -7.43
N ASP A 128 -1.29 16.51 -6.96
CA ASP A 128 -0.76 17.85 -6.64
C ASP A 128 0.08 17.86 -5.37
N VAL A 129 -0.25 16.98 -4.42
CA VAL A 129 0.40 16.89 -3.12
C VAL A 129 0.63 15.44 -2.75
N TYR A 130 1.84 15.12 -2.32
CA TYR A 130 2.22 13.84 -1.74
C TYR A 130 2.58 14.05 -0.27
N ILE A 131 2.05 13.21 0.60
CA ILE A 131 2.40 13.18 2.02
C ILE A 131 2.88 11.77 2.31
N LEU A 132 4.16 11.65 2.65
CA LEU A 132 4.84 10.38 2.91
C LEU A 132 5.28 10.34 4.37
N ASP A 133 4.81 9.33 5.09
CA ASP A 133 5.17 9.11 6.49
C ASP A 133 6.08 7.88 6.59
N GLU A 134 7.33 8.10 6.99
CA GLU A 134 8.39 7.09 7.05
C GLU A 134 8.42 6.17 5.81
N PRO A 135 8.60 6.73 4.59
CA PRO A 135 8.56 5.92 3.37
C PRO A 135 9.69 4.89 3.28
N GLU A 136 10.73 5.02 4.09
CA GLU A 136 11.83 4.07 4.23
C GLU A 136 11.46 2.79 4.97
N LYS A 137 10.36 2.77 5.69
CA LYS A 137 10.00 1.66 6.56
C LYS A 137 9.93 0.34 5.82
N SER A 138 10.70 -0.65 6.30
CA SER A 138 10.84 -1.97 5.70
C SER A 138 11.51 -2.03 4.33
N LEU A 139 12.13 -0.94 3.87
CA LEU A 139 12.86 -0.87 2.61
C LEU A 139 14.38 -0.99 2.82
N GLY A 140 15.06 -1.61 1.85
CA GLY A 140 16.52 -1.66 1.84
C GLY A 140 17.13 -0.34 1.34
N ASN A 141 18.30 0.02 1.87
CA ASN A 141 19.00 1.27 1.52
C ASN A 141 19.27 1.42 0.01
N GLU A 142 19.59 0.34 -0.69
CA GLU A 142 19.80 0.34 -2.13
C GLU A 142 18.54 0.78 -2.85
N TYR A 143 17.40 0.19 -2.51
CA TYR A 143 16.13 0.54 -3.10
C TYR A 143 15.70 1.99 -2.81
N ILE A 144 15.91 2.46 -1.58
CA ILE A 144 15.67 3.86 -1.21
C ILE A 144 16.50 4.80 -2.10
N ASN A 145 17.78 4.49 -2.28
CA ASN A 145 18.69 5.32 -3.02
C ASN A 145 18.44 5.32 -4.54
N ASP A 146 18.14 4.16 -5.11
CA ASP A 146 18.11 3.97 -6.56
C ASP A 146 16.72 4.15 -7.14
N VAL A 147 15.67 4.03 -6.33
CA VAL A 147 14.28 4.13 -6.78
C VAL A 147 13.53 5.27 -6.08
N ILE A 148 13.46 5.26 -4.76
CA ILE A 148 12.58 6.16 -4.01
C ILE A 148 13.06 7.62 -4.08
N VAL A 149 14.33 7.87 -3.81
CA VAL A 149 14.90 9.22 -3.85
C VAL A 149 14.76 9.85 -5.25
N PRO A 150 15.08 9.16 -6.36
CA PRO A 150 14.82 9.66 -7.72
C PRO A 150 13.34 9.97 -7.98
N LEU A 151 12.40 9.08 -7.62
CA LEU A 151 10.97 9.31 -7.81
C LEU A 151 10.48 10.55 -7.05
N ILE A 152 10.88 10.73 -5.79
CA ILE A 152 10.56 11.92 -4.99
C ILE A 152 11.07 13.19 -5.70
N LYS A 153 12.32 13.18 -6.16
CA LYS A 153 12.91 14.30 -6.89
C LYS A 153 12.18 14.63 -8.18
N ASP A 154 11.75 13.62 -8.92
CA ASP A 154 11.01 13.81 -10.18
C ASP A 154 9.64 14.43 -9.93
N ARG A 155 8.94 14.02 -8.87
CA ARG A 155 7.69 14.68 -8.48
C ARG A 155 7.90 16.14 -8.08
N ALA A 156 8.92 16.42 -7.29
CA ALA A 156 9.27 17.78 -6.91
C ALA A 156 9.67 18.64 -8.14
N LYS A 157 10.48 18.11 -9.07
CA LYS A 157 10.86 18.79 -10.33
C LYS A 157 9.67 19.07 -11.24
N SER A 158 8.65 18.20 -11.24
CA SER A 158 7.40 18.42 -11.99
C SER A 158 6.46 19.43 -11.34
N GLY A 159 6.92 20.15 -10.29
CA GLY A 159 6.16 21.20 -9.62
C GLY A 159 5.18 20.66 -8.57
N ARG A 160 5.24 19.40 -8.23
CA ARG A 160 4.37 18.80 -7.20
C ARG A 160 4.95 19.06 -5.80
N ARG A 161 4.09 19.18 -4.82
CA ARG A 161 4.47 19.37 -3.42
C ARG A 161 4.63 18.03 -2.74
N VAL A 162 5.84 17.76 -2.20
CA VAL A 162 6.13 16.50 -1.49
C VAL A 162 6.51 16.84 -0.06
N PHE A 163 5.74 16.31 0.89
CA PHE A 163 5.99 16.40 2.32
C PHE A 163 6.40 15.01 2.83
N ILE A 164 7.51 14.94 3.55
CA ILE A 164 8.05 13.68 4.02
C ILE A 164 8.38 13.79 5.50
N SER A 165 7.86 12.88 6.33
CA SER A 165 8.43 12.63 7.63
C SER A 165 9.41 11.47 7.51
N THR A 166 10.63 11.60 8.01
CA THR A 166 11.67 10.57 7.90
C THR A 166 12.74 10.74 8.95
N HIS A 167 13.33 9.65 9.35
CA HIS A 167 14.56 9.60 10.15
C HIS A 167 15.74 8.99 9.36
N ASP A 168 15.52 8.61 8.11
CA ASP A 168 16.53 8.07 7.21
C ASP A 168 17.37 9.19 6.55
N ALA A 169 18.69 9.07 6.68
CA ALA A 169 19.64 10.06 6.13
C ALA A 169 19.64 10.10 4.61
N ASN A 170 19.37 8.96 3.93
CA ASN A 170 19.33 8.93 2.47
C ASN A 170 18.16 9.76 1.94
N ILE A 171 17.00 9.67 2.57
CA ILE A 171 15.85 10.47 2.18
C ILE A 171 16.06 11.94 2.59
N ALA A 172 16.33 12.19 3.88
CA ALA A 172 16.38 13.55 4.41
C ALA A 172 17.47 14.43 3.78
N VAL A 173 18.63 13.84 3.42
CA VAL A 173 19.76 14.59 2.86
C VAL A 173 19.76 14.54 1.34
N ARG A 174 19.57 13.37 0.73
CA ARG A 174 19.72 13.22 -0.74
C ARG A 174 18.56 13.81 -1.55
N THR A 175 17.39 14.00 -0.95
CA THR A 175 16.29 14.71 -1.62
C THR A 175 16.54 16.21 -1.74
N LEU A 176 17.49 16.76 -0.99
CA LEU A 176 17.85 18.19 -0.96
C LEU A 176 16.61 19.07 -0.73
N PRO A 177 15.94 18.93 0.41
CA PRO A 177 14.70 19.64 0.69
C PRO A 177 14.95 21.16 0.73
N TYR A 178 14.10 21.94 0.07
CA TYR A 178 14.17 23.40 0.15
C TYR A 178 13.61 23.93 1.49
N CYS A 179 12.87 23.10 2.21
CA CYS A 179 12.33 23.39 3.54
C CYS A 179 12.42 22.15 4.41
N SER A 180 13.14 22.25 5.51
CA SER A 180 13.21 21.25 6.57
C SER A 180 12.54 21.77 7.82
N ILE A 181 11.72 20.95 8.44
CA ILE A 181 11.07 21.27 9.72
C ILE A 181 11.66 20.33 10.77
N TYR A 182 12.33 20.92 11.73
CA TYR A 182 12.88 20.20 12.88
C TYR A 182 12.10 20.54 14.14
N ARG A 183 11.58 19.52 14.81
CA ARG A 183 10.85 19.69 16.07
C ARG A 183 11.58 18.97 17.19
N THR A 184 11.73 19.66 18.32
CA THR A 184 12.37 19.12 19.51
C THR A 184 11.53 19.42 20.75
N HIS A 185 11.69 18.59 21.77
CA HIS A 185 11.08 18.76 23.07
C HIS A 185 12.17 19.08 24.10
N GLY A 186 11.95 20.14 24.89
CA GLY A 186 12.82 20.56 25.98
C GLY A 186 12.02 20.85 27.25
N PRO A 187 12.68 21.35 28.31
CA PRO A 187 12.03 21.68 29.59
C PRO A 187 10.89 22.69 29.46
N GLU A 188 10.98 23.59 28.48
CA GLU A 188 9.96 24.63 28.21
C GLU A 188 8.88 24.15 27.21
N GLY A 189 8.85 22.86 26.85
CA GLY A 189 7.94 22.29 25.88
C GLY A 189 8.55 22.11 24.49
N TYR A 190 7.71 22.18 23.46
CA TYR A 190 8.12 21.96 22.07
C TYR A 190 8.65 23.22 21.41
N SER A 191 9.76 23.08 20.70
CA SER A 191 10.31 24.12 19.81
C SER A 191 10.33 23.61 18.39
N THR A 192 9.97 24.47 17.44
CA THR A 192 9.94 24.16 15.99
C THR A 192 10.90 25.07 15.28
N PHE A 193 11.80 24.48 14.49
CA PHE A 193 12.79 25.17 13.67
C PHE A 193 12.51 24.88 12.20
N VAL A 194 12.68 25.89 11.36
CA VAL A 194 12.47 25.81 9.90
C VAL A 194 13.71 26.34 9.19
N GLY A 195 14.14 25.64 8.16
CA GLY A 195 15.30 26.03 7.35
C GLY A 195 15.58 25.05 6.22
N ASN A 196 16.82 24.99 5.76
CA ASN A 196 17.18 24.10 4.65
C ASN A 196 18.70 23.84 4.61
N PRO A 197 19.14 22.79 3.86
CA PRO A 197 20.56 22.45 3.73
C PRO A 197 21.40 23.49 2.97
N PHE A 198 20.78 24.37 2.16
CA PHE A 198 21.51 25.31 1.31
C PHE A 198 22.04 26.51 2.09
N THR A 199 21.26 27.03 3.06
CA THR A 199 21.70 28.08 3.97
C THR A 199 22.35 27.51 5.22
N ASN A 200 22.15 26.21 5.50
CA ASN A 200 22.60 25.50 6.70
C ASN A 200 21.99 26.03 8.00
N ASP A 201 20.98 26.88 7.94
CA ASP A 201 20.33 27.46 9.10
C ASP A 201 18.98 26.81 9.35
N LEU A 202 18.65 26.65 10.65
CA LEU A 202 17.33 26.32 11.16
C LEU A 202 16.94 27.40 12.14
N VAL A 203 15.92 28.16 11.82
CA VAL A 203 15.42 29.31 12.60
C VAL A 203 14.24 28.86 13.46
N ASN A 204 14.27 29.20 14.74
CA ASN A 204 13.14 28.93 15.63
C ASN A 204 11.93 29.80 15.23
N VAL A 205 10.78 29.14 14.98
CA VAL A 205 9.56 29.82 14.50
C VAL A 205 9.01 30.81 15.54
N ALA A 206 9.20 30.53 16.84
CA ALA A 206 8.73 31.39 17.93
C ALA A 206 9.76 32.42 18.38
N LYS A 207 11.07 32.13 18.20
CA LYS A 207 12.20 32.93 18.67
C LYS A 207 13.21 33.05 17.52
N SER A 208 13.02 34.02 16.63
CA SER A 208 13.82 34.12 15.38
C SER A 208 15.33 34.36 15.59
N GLU A 209 15.73 34.79 16.79
CA GLU A 209 17.13 34.93 17.19
C GLU A 209 17.78 33.59 17.55
N GLU A 210 16.99 32.54 17.80
CA GLU A 210 17.49 31.20 18.10
C GLU A 210 17.72 30.44 16.79
N LEU A 211 18.98 30.23 16.47
CA LEU A 211 19.42 29.52 15.28
C LEU A 211 20.06 28.19 15.63
N ARG A 212 19.89 27.21 14.76
CA ARG A 212 20.63 25.94 14.80
C ARG A 212 21.25 25.64 13.45
N ASP A 213 22.33 24.92 13.46
CA ASP A 213 23.01 24.43 12.25
C ASP A 213 22.26 23.20 11.71
N TRP A 214 21.76 23.29 10.48
CA TRP A 214 21.00 22.24 9.82
C TRP A 214 21.82 20.94 9.72
N LYS A 215 23.08 21.02 9.34
CA LYS A 215 24.00 19.88 9.20
C LYS A 215 24.21 19.19 10.55
N MET A 216 24.46 19.96 11.61
CA MET A 216 24.67 19.41 12.94
C MET A 216 23.41 18.74 13.50
N VAL A 217 22.24 19.34 13.27
CA VAL A 217 20.97 18.74 13.67
C VAL A 217 20.73 17.44 12.90
N SER A 218 20.87 17.45 11.58
CA SER A 218 20.71 16.26 10.75
C SER A 218 21.64 15.13 11.14
N MET A 219 22.92 15.41 11.41
CA MET A 219 23.88 14.42 11.89
C MET A 219 23.55 13.82 13.26
N ARG A 220 22.75 14.51 14.08
CA ARG A 220 22.37 14.03 15.43
C ARG A 220 21.05 13.27 15.45
N THR A 221 20.13 13.62 14.55
CA THR A 221 18.75 13.13 14.57
C THR A 221 18.45 12.03 13.57
N LEU A 222 19.18 11.98 12.46
CA LEU A 222 19.02 10.93 11.47
C LEU A 222 19.72 9.63 11.89
N GLU A 223 19.28 8.52 11.36
CA GLU A 223 19.78 7.19 11.72
C GLU A 223 21.30 7.09 11.66
N GLY A 224 21.84 6.58 12.75
CA GLY A 224 23.26 6.36 12.92
C GLY A 224 24.03 7.49 13.63
N GLY A 225 23.45 8.69 13.74
CA GLY A 225 24.09 9.79 14.46
C GLY A 225 25.51 10.17 13.96
N LYS A 226 26.12 11.13 14.64
CA LYS A 226 27.46 11.64 14.27
C LYS A 226 28.56 10.57 14.32
N ASP A 227 28.49 9.66 15.29
CA ASP A 227 29.51 8.64 15.51
C ASP A 227 29.47 7.59 14.39
N ALA A 228 28.30 7.13 14.00
CA ALA A 228 28.14 6.19 12.87
C ALA A 228 28.58 6.81 11.53
N PHE A 229 28.32 8.11 11.29
CA PHE A 229 28.86 8.80 10.12
C PHE A 229 30.39 8.85 10.14
N GLY A 230 30.98 9.17 11.30
CA GLY A 230 32.45 9.21 11.48
C GLY A 230 33.10 7.83 11.37
N GLU A 231 32.45 6.77 11.87
CA GLU A 231 32.93 5.39 11.76
C GLU A 231 32.83 4.86 10.34
N ARG A 232 31.72 5.09 9.64
CA ARG A 232 31.60 4.74 8.22
C ARG A 232 32.66 5.41 7.37
N GLY A 233 32.94 6.69 7.58
CA GLY A 233 34.03 7.41 6.89
C GLY A 233 35.41 6.82 7.16
N ARG A 234 35.65 6.29 8.36
CA ARG A 234 36.91 5.62 8.71
C ARG A 234 37.03 4.21 8.15
N ILE A 235 35.91 3.44 8.16
CA ILE A 235 35.92 2.04 7.72
C ILE A 235 35.96 1.94 6.19
N TYR A 236 35.21 2.78 5.51
CA TYR A 236 35.14 2.70 4.05
C TYR A 236 36.25 3.45 3.33
N GLY A 237 37.15 4.09 4.11
CA GLY A 237 38.30 4.78 3.55
C GLY A 237 37.91 6.02 2.74
N HIS A 238 38.74 7.02 2.85
CA HIS A 238 38.59 8.20 1.99
C HIS A 238 38.69 7.75 0.52
N ALA A 239 37.54 7.70 -0.18
CA ALA A 239 37.52 7.67 -1.62
C ALA A 239 37.67 9.10 -2.11
#